data_247741078fc30b84d9328e70fd2872b7
#
_entry.id   247741078fc30b84d9328e70fd2872b7
#
_cell.length_a   1.000
_cell.length_b   1.000
_cell.length_c   1.000
_cell.angle_alpha   90.00
_cell.angle_beta   90.00
_cell.angle_gamma   90.00
#
_symmetry.space_group_name_H-M   'P 1'
#
loop_
_entity.id
_entity.type
_entity.pdbx_description
1 polymer ?
#
loop_
_entity_poly.entity_id
_entity_poly.type
_entity_poly.pdbx_seq_one_letter_code
_entity_poly.pdbx_strand_id
1 'polypeptide(L)'
;HQCCEDYLRGIEVKCPELYTPFWDGMAQYLDWFDTIHWSERPLRPDWNHLRSDDREVAYVWSTEHRYAGCPDLIGEIGGVKVIADFKTSNGIYSAQAPDRGDRVGYGGWRKFQKCAQQMAAYRYALNERVGFKCDVALIIVTTEETTQGIFIDGDQMDLYESRFLKRAKMFHDLNPEENDNETTDCSESKLQEQRDTASA
;
A
#
# COMPACT_ATOMS: atom_id res chain seq x y z
N HIS A 1 12.33 3.75 1.91
CA HIS A 1 11.08 4.53 1.95
C HIS A 1 11.33 5.92 2.54
N GLN A 2 11.97 6.08 3.72
CA GLN A 2 12.19 7.39 4.35
C GLN A 2 12.84 8.43 3.42
N CYS A 3 13.87 8.03 2.65
CA CYS A 3 14.48 8.94 1.66
C CYS A 3 13.49 9.42 0.59
N CYS A 4 12.60 8.53 0.14
CA CYS A 4 11.55 8.89 -0.83
C CYS A 4 10.55 9.87 -0.22
N GLU A 5 10.11 9.61 1.02
CA GLU A 5 9.20 10.48 1.74
C GLU A 5 9.80 11.87 1.96
N ASP A 6 11.03 11.95 2.45
CA ASP A 6 11.74 13.21 2.67
C ASP A 6 11.88 14.01 1.37
N TYR A 7 12.30 13.33 0.28
CA TYR A 7 12.45 13.94 -1.04
C TYR A 7 11.15 14.53 -1.58
N LEU A 8 10.08 13.76 -1.56
CA LEU A 8 8.76 14.17 -2.05
C LEU A 8 8.13 15.31 -1.23
N ARG A 9 8.62 15.53 -0.02
CA ARG A 9 8.23 16.65 0.85
C ARG A 9 9.14 17.84 0.79
N GLY A 10 10.21 17.79 -0.03
CA GLY A 10 11.22 18.84 -0.11
C GLY A 10 12.09 18.94 1.15
N ILE A 11 12.20 17.87 1.92
CA ILE A 11 13.10 17.76 3.07
C ILE A 11 14.46 17.27 2.58
N GLU A 12 15.54 17.77 3.19
CA GLU A 12 16.90 17.32 2.87
C GLU A 12 17.04 15.81 3.10
N VAL A 13 17.33 15.07 2.02
CA VAL A 13 17.50 13.61 2.09
C VAL A 13 18.83 13.25 2.70
N LYS A 14 18.81 12.52 3.81
CA LYS A 14 19.99 11.95 4.48
C LYS A 14 20.07 10.44 4.20
N CYS A 15 20.51 10.09 2.99
CA CYS A 15 20.69 8.69 2.61
C CYS A 15 22.02 8.16 3.18
N PRO A 16 22.04 7.10 4.00
CA PRO A 16 23.29 6.46 4.42
C PRO A 16 24.04 5.92 3.20
N GLU A 17 25.37 6.02 3.21
CA GLU A 17 26.26 5.65 2.09
C GLU A 17 25.98 4.24 1.54
N LEU A 18 25.68 3.28 2.41
CA LEU A 18 25.34 1.91 2.04
C LEU A 18 24.11 1.82 1.12
N TYR A 19 23.18 2.76 1.19
CA TYR A 19 21.93 2.76 0.43
C TYR A 19 21.94 3.74 -0.76
N THR A 20 23.03 4.48 -0.95
CA THR A 20 23.16 5.45 -2.05
C THR A 20 22.90 4.82 -3.43
N PRO A 21 23.40 3.63 -3.79
CA PRO A 21 23.13 3.04 -5.10
C PRO A 21 21.62 2.80 -5.36
N PHE A 22 20.88 2.45 -4.32
CA PHE A 22 19.43 2.26 -4.41
C PHE A 22 18.69 3.60 -4.53
N TRP A 23 19.17 4.60 -3.80
CA TRP A 23 18.57 5.92 -3.77
C TRP A 23 18.72 6.67 -5.09
N ASP A 24 19.92 6.72 -5.65
CA ASP A 24 20.21 7.47 -6.88
C ASP A 24 19.33 7.04 -8.06
N GLY A 25 19.09 5.73 -8.18
CA GLY A 25 18.18 5.20 -9.18
C GLY A 25 16.71 5.52 -8.89
N MET A 26 16.30 5.50 -7.61
CA MET A 26 14.94 5.79 -7.18
C MET A 26 14.57 7.26 -7.43
N ALA A 27 15.44 8.19 -7.06
CA ALA A 27 15.20 9.63 -7.16
C ALA A 27 14.80 10.06 -8.58
N GLN A 28 15.41 9.47 -9.62
CA GLN A 28 15.09 9.77 -11.02
C GLN A 28 13.64 9.47 -11.38
N TYR A 29 13.02 8.46 -10.77
CA TYR A 29 11.60 8.15 -11.00
C TYR A 29 10.67 9.07 -10.21
N LEU A 30 11.12 9.55 -9.05
CA LEU A 30 10.34 10.50 -8.25
C LEU A 30 10.21 11.86 -8.95
N ASP A 31 11.22 12.25 -9.73
CA ASP A 31 11.23 13.48 -10.54
C ASP A 31 10.18 13.50 -11.67
N TRP A 32 9.61 12.34 -12.02
CA TRP A 32 8.54 12.28 -13.03
C TRP A 32 7.20 12.82 -12.53
N PHE A 33 7.01 12.91 -11.22
CA PHE A 33 5.74 13.31 -10.65
C PHE A 33 5.60 14.84 -10.60
N ASP A 34 4.60 15.38 -11.31
CA ASP A 34 4.28 16.80 -11.32
C ASP A 34 3.48 17.21 -10.08
N THR A 35 2.67 16.29 -9.56
CA THR A 35 1.81 16.50 -8.40
C THR A 35 1.84 15.30 -7.48
N ILE A 36 1.99 15.54 -6.19
CA ILE A 36 1.98 14.51 -5.14
C ILE A 36 0.73 14.68 -4.29
N HIS A 37 -0.09 13.65 -4.23
CA HIS A 37 -1.31 13.60 -3.42
C HIS A 37 -1.10 12.84 -2.10
N TRP A 38 -0.18 11.84 -2.12
CA TRP A 38 0.11 10.95 -1.01
C TRP A 38 1.58 10.51 -1.05
N SER A 39 2.25 10.56 0.09
CA SER A 39 3.57 9.97 0.32
C SER A 39 3.58 9.39 1.72
N GLU A 40 3.38 8.05 1.84
CA GLU A 40 3.13 7.31 3.08
C GLU A 40 1.89 7.82 3.87
N ARG A 41 1.42 9.01 3.56
CA ARG A 41 0.23 9.69 4.13
C ARG A 41 -0.33 10.73 3.13
N PRO A 42 -1.63 11.10 3.28
CA PRO A 42 -2.19 12.13 2.41
C PRO A 42 -1.51 13.47 2.59
N LEU A 43 -1.21 14.12 1.47
CA LEU A 43 -0.75 15.51 1.39
C LEU A 43 -1.88 16.47 1.00
N ARG A 44 -3.00 15.93 0.56
CA ARG A 44 -4.23 16.68 0.26
C ARG A 44 -5.04 16.91 1.54
N PRO A 45 -5.46 18.15 1.84
CA PRO A 45 -6.27 18.44 3.04
C PRO A 45 -7.62 17.72 3.08
N ASP A 46 -8.26 17.51 1.91
CA ASP A 46 -9.54 16.80 1.79
C ASP A 46 -9.44 15.29 2.06
N TRP A 47 -8.23 14.73 2.11
CA TRP A 47 -7.97 13.33 2.45
C TRP A 47 -7.48 13.12 3.90
N ASN A 48 -7.44 14.17 4.71
CA ASN A 48 -6.95 14.06 6.11
C ASN A 48 -7.74 13.07 6.96
N HIS A 49 -8.99 12.78 6.62
CA HIS A 49 -9.80 11.76 7.29
C HIS A 49 -9.30 10.32 7.09
N LEU A 50 -8.34 10.11 6.17
CA LEU A 50 -7.67 8.82 5.97
C LEU A 50 -6.49 8.61 6.94
N ARG A 51 -6.12 9.61 7.74
CA ARG A 51 -5.10 9.49 8.79
C ARG A 51 -5.73 8.84 10.03
N SER A 52 -4.96 8.01 10.71
CA SER A 52 -5.33 7.57 12.06
C SER A 52 -5.02 8.67 13.07
N ASP A 53 -5.91 8.87 14.06
CA ASP A 53 -5.82 9.95 15.05
C ASP A 53 -4.53 9.93 15.88
N ASP A 54 -3.96 8.74 16.12
CA ASP A 54 -2.82 8.54 17.02
C ASP A 54 -1.49 8.22 16.30
N ARG A 55 -1.46 8.19 14.96
CA ARG A 55 -0.28 7.73 14.24
C ARG A 55 0.01 8.62 13.04
N GLU A 56 1.28 8.80 12.77
CA GLU A 56 1.76 9.41 11.51
C GLU A 56 1.46 8.54 10.27
N VAL A 57 0.75 7.44 10.45
CA VAL A 57 0.41 6.46 9.41
C VAL A 57 -1.02 6.69 8.94
N ALA A 58 -1.23 6.61 7.65
CA ALA A 58 -2.53 6.69 7.04
C ALA A 58 -2.83 5.40 6.25
N TYR A 59 -4.11 5.09 6.08
CA TYR A 59 -4.55 3.89 5.40
C TYR A 59 -5.65 4.22 4.39
N VAL A 60 -5.66 3.48 3.29
CA VAL A 60 -6.84 3.27 2.47
C VAL A 60 -7.46 1.92 2.83
N TRP A 61 -8.77 1.83 2.83
CA TRP A 61 -9.45 0.58 3.19
C TRP A 61 -10.72 0.39 2.38
N SER A 62 -11.10 -0.86 2.22
CA SER A 62 -12.41 -1.24 1.70
C SER A 62 -13.27 -1.85 2.81
N THR A 63 -14.43 -1.26 3.06
CA THR A 63 -15.42 -1.83 3.98
C THR A 63 -16.17 -2.99 3.36
N GLU A 64 -16.40 -2.93 2.05
CA GLU A 64 -17.06 -4.00 1.31
C GLU A 64 -16.24 -5.30 1.33
N HIS A 65 -14.92 -5.16 1.13
CA HIS A 65 -14.02 -6.32 1.01
C HIS A 65 -13.12 -6.54 2.23
N ARG A 66 -13.30 -5.74 3.30
CA ARG A 66 -12.67 -5.89 4.63
C ARG A 66 -11.15 -6.04 4.58
N TYR A 67 -10.47 -5.10 3.94
CA TYR A 67 -9.01 -4.98 3.96
C TYR A 67 -8.58 -3.53 4.06
N ALA A 68 -7.34 -3.32 4.49
CA ALA A 68 -6.71 -2.01 4.56
C ALA A 68 -5.24 -2.10 4.11
N GLY A 69 -4.65 -0.97 3.76
CA GLY A 69 -3.22 -0.87 3.48
C GLY A 69 -2.78 0.57 3.26
N CYS A 70 -1.47 0.77 3.20
CA CYS A 70 -0.85 2.07 3.01
C CYS A 70 -0.13 2.09 1.64
N PRO A 71 -0.57 2.92 0.68
CA PRO A 71 0.19 3.18 -0.53
C PRO A 71 1.48 3.94 -0.23
N ASP A 72 2.57 3.64 -0.94
CA ASP A 72 3.82 4.40 -0.80
C ASP A 72 3.66 5.81 -1.40
N LEU A 73 3.11 5.91 -2.63
CA LEU A 73 2.97 7.17 -3.35
C LEU A 73 1.70 7.19 -4.22
N ILE A 74 0.98 8.30 -4.20
CA ILE A 74 -0.08 8.62 -5.17
C ILE A 74 0.18 10.02 -5.70
N GLY A 75 0.20 10.18 -7.00
CA GLY A 75 0.46 11.45 -7.66
C GLY A 75 0.00 11.47 -9.11
N GLU A 76 0.51 12.45 -9.85
CA GLU A 76 0.25 12.60 -11.29
C GLU A 76 1.56 12.76 -12.06
N ILE A 77 1.61 12.17 -13.24
CA ILE A 77 2.69 12.30 -14.23
C ILE A 77 2.05 12.77 -15.53
N GLY A 78 2.31 14.00 -15.97
CA GLY A 78 1.70 14.56 -17.16
C GLY A 78 0.17 14.60 -17.12
N GLY A 79 -0.43 14.74 -15.94
CA GLY A 79 -1.88 14.72 -15.74
C GLY A 79 -2.51 13.32 -15.66
N VAL A 80 -1.72 12.26 -15.79
CA VAL A 80 -2.15 10.87 -15.59
C VAL A 80 -2.04 10.53 -14.11
N LYS A 81 -3.11 10.02 -13.51
CA LYS A 81 -3.15 9.63 -12.10
C LYS A 81 -2.43 8.31 -11.87
N VAL A 82 -1.40 8.33 -11.06
CA VAL A 82 -0.50 7.20 -10.81
C VAL A 82 -0.52 6.81 -9.35
N ILE A 83 -0.63 5.50 -9.09
CA ILE A 83 -0.29 4.90 -7.81
C ILE A 83 1.07 4.21 -7.96
N ALA A 84 2.02 4.50 -7.08
CA ALA A 84 3.36 3.92 -7.15
C ALA A 84 3.75 3.17 -5.87
N ASP A 85 4.62 2.18 -6.04
CA ASP A 85 5.10 1.30 -4.98
C ASP A 85 6.63 1.10 -5.13
N PHE A 86 7.36 1.27 -4.03
CA PHE A 86 8.82 1.24 -4.01
C PHE A 86 9.32 -0.09 -3.46
N LYS A 87 10.19 -0.74 -4.21
CA LYS A 87 10.75 -2.05 -3.81
C LYS A 87 12.27 -2.07 -3.92
N THR A 88 12.91 -2.42 -2.81
CA THR A 88 14.32 -2.83 -2.80
C THR A 88 14.40 -4.34 -3.00
N SER A 89 15.23 -4.80 -3.91
CA SER A 89 15.32 -6.21 -4.29
C SER A 89 16.73 -6.60 -4.71
N ASN A 90 17.06 -7.89 -4.59
CA ASN A 90 18.32 -8.46 -5.11
C ASN A 90 18.26 -8.74 -6.63
N GLY A 91 17.15 -8.43 -7.30
CA GLY A 91 16.99 -8.61 -8.74
C GLY A 91 15.73 -7.95 -9.26
N ILE A 92 15.70 -7.69 -10.54
CA ILE A 92 14.60 -7.04 -11.25
C ILE A 92 13.31 -7.88 -11.23
N TYR A 93 12.19 -7.23 -11.46
CA TYR A 93 10.90 -7.89 -11.60
C TYR A 93 10.58 -8.12 -13.08
N SER A 94 9.65 -9.02 -13.38
CA SER A 94 9.19 -9.31 -14.73
C SER A 94 7.66 -9.28 -14.79
N ALA A 95 7.11 -8.45 -15.67
CA ALA A 95 5.69 -8.46 -15.99
C ALA A 95 5.29 -9.70 -16.81
N GLN A 96 6.24 -10.30 -17.53
CA GLN A 96 6.03 -11.47 -18.36
C GLN A 96 6.23 -12.76 -17.55
N ALA A 97 5.36 -13.74 -17.78
CA ALA A 97 5.56 -15.06 -17.23
C ALA A 97 6.86 -15.69 -17.79
N PRO A 98 7.68 -16.32 -16.96
CA PRO A 98 8.91 -16.94 -17.39
C PRO A 98 8.64 -18.20 -18.21
N ASP A 99 9.61 -18.60 -19.02
CA ASP A 99 9.59 -19.90 -19.70
C ASP A 99 9.58 -21.05 -18.69
N ARG A 100 9.08 -22.19 -19.13
CA ARG A 100 8.99 -23.38 -18.29
C ARG A 100 10.40 -23.85 -17.87
N GLY A 101 10.67 -23.80 -16.55
CA GLY A 101 11.96 -24.20 -15.97
C GLY A 101 12.88 -23.04 -15.61
N ASP A 102 12.58 -21.80 -16.01
CA ASP A 102 13.32 -20.60 -15.60
C ASP A 102 12.94 -20.24 -14.15
N ARG A 103 13.75 -20.68 -13.21
CA ARG A 103 13.55 -20.43 -11.76
C ARG A 103 13.82 -18.97 -11.38
N VAL A 104 14.76 -18.31 -12.06
CA VAL A 104 15.16 -16.93 -11.78
C VAL A 104 14.06 -15.98 -12.25
N GLY A 105 13.63 -16.09 -13.49
CA GLY A 105 12.53 -15.31 -14.05
C GLY A 105 11.22 -15.53 -13.28
N TYR A 106 10.99 -16.77 -12.79
CA TYR A 106 9.82 -17.06 -11.96
C TYR A 106 9.79 -16.27 -10.64
N GLY A 107 10.95 -16.08 -10.01
CA GLY A 107 11.07 -15.26 -8.80
C GLY A 107 10.66 -13.81 -9.01
N GLY A 108 11.20 -13.18 -10.06
CA GLY A 108 10.87 -11.80 -10.47
C GLY A 108 9.41 -11.64 -10.87
N TRP A 109 8.87 -12.59 -11.63
CA TRP A 109 7.47 -12.60 -12.04
C TRP A 109 6.51 -12.73 -10.82
N ARG A 110 6.78 -13.62 -9.88
CA ARG A 110 5.95 -13.75 -8.66
C ARG A 110 5.95 -12.49 -7.81
N LYS A 111 7.10 -11.83 -7.68
CA LYS A 111 7.19 -10.56 -6.95
C LYS A 111 6.35 -9.49 -7.65
N PHE A 112 6.47 -9.37 -8.98
CA PHE A 112 5.64 -8.47 -9.78
C PHE A 112 4.15 -8.74 -9.57
N GLN A 113 3.69 -10.00 -9.69
CA GLN A 113 2.28 -10.37 -9.50
C GLN A 113 1.73 -9.98 -8.12
N LYS A 114 2.55 -10.08 -7.07
CA LYS A 114 2.15 -9.65 -5.71
C LYS A 114 1.98 -8.14 -5.64
N CYS A 115 2.97 -7.37 -6.13
CA CYS A 115 2.90 -5.92 -6.12
C CYS A 115 1.72 -5.41 -6.97
N ALA A 116 1.51 -5.95 -8.16
CA ALA A 116 0.40 -5.57 -9.02
C ALA A 116 -0.96 -5.77 -8.35
N GLN A 117 -1.17 -6.89 -7.65
CA GLN A 117 -2.40 -7.13 -6.89
C GLN A 117 -2.53 -6.20 -5.68
N GLN A 118 -1.43 -5.89 -4.99
CA GLN A 118 -1.41 -4.96 -3.86
C GLN A 118 -1.82 -3.56 -4.31
N MET A 119 -1.25 -3.06 -5.41
CA MET A 119 -1.56 -1.73 -5.94
C MET A 119 -2.99 -1.64 -6.46
N ALA A 120 -3.49 -2.71 -7.09
CA ALA A 120 -4.88 -2.79 -7.52
C ALA A 120 -5.85 -2.74 -6.33
N ALA A 121 -5.50 -3.39 -5.22
CA ALA A 121 -6.27 -3.30 -3.98
C ALA A 121 -6.28 -1.88 -3.42
N TYR A 122 -5.14 -1.21 -3.37
CA TYR A 122 -5.06 0.17 -2.90
C TYR A 122 -5.83 1.13 -3.80
N ARG A 123 -5.74 0.97 -5.13
CA ARG A 123 -6.52 1.74 -6.11
C ARG A 123 -8.02 1.61 -5.88
N TYR A 124 -8.51 0.39 -5.66
CA TYR A 124 -9.91 0.14 -5.35
C TYR A 124 -10.35 0.83 -4.06
N ALA A 125 -9.61 0.60 -2.96
CA ALA A 125 -9.90 1.19 -1.66
C ALA A 125 -9.86 2.73 -1.70
N LEU A 126 -8.88 3.33 -2.38
CA LEU A 126 -8.77 4.77 -2.56
C LEU A 126 -9.99 5.32 -3.31
N ASN A 127 -10.39 4.67 -4.42
CA ASN A 127 -11.57 5.07 -5.18
C ASN A 127 -12.85 4.96 -4.34
N GLU A 128 -12.98 3.91 -3.52
CA GLU A 128 -14.10 3.73 -2.59
C GLU A 128 -14.16 4.85 -1.53
N ARG A 129 -13.01 5.27 -0.99
CA ARG A 129 -12.94 6.25 0.11
C ARG A 129 -13.06 7.70 -0.33
N VAL A 130 -12.44 8.06 -1.45
CA VAL A 130 -12.29 9.46 -1.87
C VAL A 130 -12.66 9.72 -3.32
N GLY A 131 -13.17 8.74 -4.05
CA GLY A 131 -13.56 8.88 -5.45
C GLY A 131 -12.38 9.16 -6.40
N PHE A 132 -11.15 8.80 -6.00
CA PHE A 132 -9.94 9.00 -6.79
C PHE A 132 -9.46 7.67 -7.37
N LYS A 133 -9.76 7.43 -8.64
CA LYS A 133 -9.30 6.25 -9.36
C LYS A 133 -8.00 6.56 -10.10
N CYS A 134 -6.91 5.87 -9.74
CA CYS A 134 -5.65 5.97 -10.48
C CYS A 134 -5.79 5.30 -11.85
N ASP A 135 -5.23 5.92 -12.87
CA ASP A 135 -5.30 5.44 -14.27
C ASP A 135 -4.30 4.30 -14.51
N VAL A 136 -3.12 4.41 -13.89
CA VAL A 136 -2.03 3.44 -14.01
C VAL A 136 -1.38 3.19 -12.66
N ALA A 137 -0.65 2.07 -12.56
CA ALA A 137 0.26 1.82 -11.47
C ALA A 137 1.71 1.83 -11.96
N LEU A 138 2.65 2.23 -11.09
CA LEU A 138 4.09 2.23 -11.33
C LEU A 138 4.80 1.49 -10.20
N ILE A 139 5.42 0.35 -10.51
CA ILE A 139 6.29 -0.36 -9.57
C ILE A 139 7.72 0.07 -9.86
N ILE A 140 8.39 0.69 -8.88
CA ILE A 140 9.79 1.08 -8.98
C ILE A 140 10.61 0.09 -8.15
N VAL A 141 11.42 -0.72 -8.85
CA VAL A 141 12.27 -1.74 -8.23
C VAL A 141 13.71 -1.30 -8.33
N THR A 142 14.36 -1.09 -7.20
CA THR A 142 15.77 -0.74 -7.15
C THR A 142 16.62 -1.89 -6.61
N THR A 143 17.76 -2.10 -7.23
CA THR A 143 18.80 -3.05 -6.84
C THR A 143 20.12 -2.29 -6.68
N GLU A 144 21.18 -2.95 -6.24
CA GLU A 144 22.52 -2.33 -6.19
C GLU A 144 23.05 -1.90 -7.56
N GLU A 145 22.59 -2.55 -8.65
CA GLU A 145 23.13 -2.36 -9.99
C GLU A 145 22.23 -1.49 -10.89
N THR A 146 20.91 -1.52 -10.64
CA THR A 146 19.94 -0.88 -11.54
C THR A 146 18.62 -0.57 -10.85
N THR A 147 17.90 0.41 -11.42
CA THR A 147 16.51 0.69 -11.06
C THR A 147 15.61 0.51 -12.26
N GLN A 148 14.47 -0.13 -12.03
CA GLN A 148 13.48 -0.46 -13.05
C GLN A 148 12.14 0.12 -12.68
N GLY A 149 11.49 0.86 -13.60
CA GLY A 149 10.08 1.24 -13.51
C GLY A 149 9.22 0.32 -14.38
N ILE A 150 8.16 -0.24 -13.82
CA ILE A 150 7.20 -1.07 -14.54
C ILE A 150 5.84 -0.42 -14.43
N PHE A 151 5.31 0.06 -15.56
CA PHE A 151 3.95 0.56 -15.65
C PHE A 151 2.95 -0.58 -15.85
N ILE A 152 1.79 -0.44 -15.20
CA ILE A 152 0.63 -1.32 -15.33
C ILE A 152 -0.53 -0.44 -15.75
N ASP A 153 -1.06 -0.65 -16.94
CA ASP A 153 -2.18 0.11 -17.48
C ASP A 153 -3.51 -0.20 -16.79
N GLY A 154 -4.54 0.61 -17.08
CA GLY A 154 -5.85 0.50 -16.44
C GLY A 154 -6.51 -0.85 -16.62
N ASP A 155 -6.42 -1.45 -17.82
CA ASP A 155 -7.05 -2.75 -18.12
C ASP A 155 -6.36 -3.87 -17.35
N GLN A 156 -5.04 -3.83 -17.26
CA GLN A 156 -4.26 -4.76 -16.44
C GLN A 156 -4.56 -4.57 -14.95
N MET A 157 -4.69 -3.32 -14.49
CA MET A 157 -5.09 -3.04 -13.12
C MET A 157 -6.45 -3.61 -12.78
N ASP A 158 -7.45 -3.49 -13.65
CA ASP A 158 -8.79 -4.07 -13.47
C ASP A 158 -8.74 -5.61 -13.36
N LEU A 159 -7.84 -6.25 -14.11
CA LEU A 159 -7.60 -7.69 -14.00
C LEU A 159 -6.99 -8.07 -12.64
N TYR A 160 -5.98 -7.33 -12.16
CA TYR A 160 -5.35 -7.58 -10.86
C TYR A 160 -6.30 -7.29 -9.70
N GLU A 161 -7.14 -6.27 -9.82
CA GLU A 161 -8.19 -5.93 -8.87
C GLU A 161 -9.17 -7.09 -8.71
N SER A 162 -9.73 -7.60 -9.83
CA SER A 162 -10.62 -8.76 -9.82
C SER A 162 -9.97 -9.99 -9.15
N ARG A 163 -8.69 -10.25 -9.44
CA ARG A 163 -7.94 -11.37 -8.83
C ARG A 163 -7.75 -11.17 -7.32
N PHE A 164 -7.42 -9.95 -6.89
CA PHE A 164 -7.25 -9.63 -5.48
C PHE A 164 -8.57 -9.78 -4.72
N LEU A 165 -9.66 -9.17 -5.21
CA LEU A 165 -10.97 -9.20 -4.56
C LEU A 165 -11.51 -10.62 -4.43
N LYS A 166 -11.31 -11.46 -5.46
CA LYS A 166 -11.65 -12.88 -5.37
C LYS A 166 -10.89 -13.59 -4.25
N ARG A 167 -9.60 -13.29 -4.08
CA ARG A 167 -8.78 -13.89 -3.00
C ARG A 167 -9.18 -13.35 -1.63
N ALA A 168 -9.48 -12.06 -1.49
CA ALA A 168 -9.98 -11.46 -0.26
C ALA A 168 -11.29 -12.12 0.17
N LYS A 169 -12.23 -12.28 -0.77
CA LYS A 169 -13.47 -13.02 -0.51
C LYS A 169 -13.20 -14.44 -0.04
N MET A 170 -12.36 -15.20 -0.73
CA MET A 170 -12.01 -16.56 -0.33
C MET A 170 -11.38 -16.61 1.08
N PHE A 171 -10.54 -15.65 1.42
CA PHE A 171 -9.94 -15.55 2.75
C PHE A 171 -11.02 -15.38 3.82
N HIS A 172 -11.98 -14.47 3.63
CA HIS A 172 -13.05 -14.24 4.58
C HIS A 172 -14.06 -15.41 4.65
N ASP A 173 -14.32 -16.07 3.53
CA ASP A 173 -15.17 -17.27 3.51
C ASP A 173 -14.55 -18.43 4.31
N LEU A 174 -13.21 -18.53 4.31
CA LEU A 174 -12.46 -19.56 5.06
C LEU A 174 -12.17 -19.16 6.52
N ASN A 175 -12.21 -17.86 6.83
CA ASN A 175 -11.98 -17.31 8.16
C ASN A 175 -13.18 -16.43 8.54
N PRO A 176 -14.37 -17.01 8.81
CA PRO A 176 -15.51 -16.25 9.28
C PRO A 176 -15.13 -15.61 10.61
N GLU A 177 -15.47 -14.32 10.78
CA GLU A 177 -15.29 -13.64 12.05
C GLU A 177 -16.08 -14.41 13.12
N GLU A 178 -15.43 -14.82 14.20
CA GLU A 178 -16.13 -15.21 15.40
C GLU A 178 -16.92 -13.96 15.84
N ASN A 179 -18.24 -14.10 15.91
CA ASN A 179 -19.08 -13.00 16.39
C ASN A 179 -18.65 -12.67 17.81
N ASP A 180 -17.89 -11.58 17.99
CA ASP A 180 -17.55 -11.00 19.29
C ASP A 180 -18.80 -10.42 19.98
N ASN A 181 -19.85 -11.22 20.11
CA ASN A 181 -21.03 -10.91 20.93
C ASN A 181 -20.82 -11.23 22.40
N GLU A 182 -19.58 -11.56 22.84
CA GLU A 182 -19.28 -11.83 24.27
C GLU A 182 -18.64 -10.67 25.03
N THR A 183 -18.54 -9.45 24.48
CA THR A 183 -17.88 -8.33 25.19
C THR A 183 -18.84 -7.33 25.86
N THR A 184 -20.06 -7.73 26.19
CA THR A 184 -20.99 -6.82 26.92
C THR A 184 -21.30 -7.23 28.35
N ASP A 185 -20.73 -8.32 28.89
CA ASP A 185 -21.11 -8.78 30.25
C ASP A 185 -19.99 -8.72 31.30
N CYS A 186 -18.77 -8.26 30.95
CA CYS A 186 -17.67 -8.17 31.92
C CYS A 186 -17.50 -6.81 32.61
N SER A 187 -18.22 -5.75 32.22
CA SER A 187 -18.04 -4.43 32.78
C SER A 187 -19.06 -4.08 33.86
N GLU A 188 -20.22 -4.72 33.85
CA GLU A 188 -21.25 -4.44 34.90
C GLU A 188 -21.06 -5.26 36.17
N SER A 189 -20.58 -6.51 36.09
CA SER A 189 -20.33 -7.34 37.27
C SER A 189 -19.19 -6.83 38.17
N LYS A 190 -18.14 -6.23 37.57
CA LYS A 190 -17.03 -5.65 38.38
C LYS A 190 -17.34 -4.31 39.04
N LEU A 191 -18.30 -3.57 38.53
CA LEU A 191 -18.76 -2.33 39.14
C LEU A 191 -19.71 -2.56 40.29
N GLN A 192 -20.43 -3.68 40.31
CA GLN A 192 -21.33 -4.06 41.42
C GLN A 192 -20.53 -4.58 42.61
N GLU A 193 -19.50 -5.40 42.37
CA GLU A 193 -18.64 -5.94 43.46
C GLU A 193 -17.82 -4.85 44.19
N GLN A 194 -17.44 -3.77 43.49
CA GLN A 194 -16.75 -2.64 44.12
C GLN A 194 -17.67 -1.70 44.91
N ARG A 195 -18.98 -1.72 44.67
CA ARG A 195 -19.94 -0.95 45.47
C ARG A 195 -20.32 -1.63 46.77
N ASP A 196 -20.35 -2.96 46.75
CA ASP A 196 -20.74 -3.73 47.96
C ASP A 196 -19.61 -3.85 48.98
N THR A 197 -18.33 -3.71 48.55
CA THR A 197 -17.16 -3.69 49.45
C THR A 197 -16.86 -2.32 50.07
N ALA A 198 -17.49 -1.24 49.60
CA ALA A 198 -17.30 0.12 50.14
C ALA A 198 -18.35 0.51 51.19
N SER A 199 -19.27 -0.39 51.55
CA SER A 199 -20.38 -0.14 52.47
C SER A 199 -20.40 -1.08 53.70
N ALA A 200 -19.23 -1.75 53.98
CA ALA A 200 -19.08 -2.60 55.17
C ALA A 200 -18.05 -2.04 56.14
#